data_cad12d809da2ba43a328b00bcd4c94d8
#
_entry.id   cad12d809da2ba43a328b00bcd4c94d8
#
_cell.length_a   1.000
_cell.length_b   1.000
_cell.length_c   1.000
_cell.angle_alpha   90.00
_cell.angle_beta   90.00
_cell.angle_gamma   90.00
#
_symmetry.space_group_name_H-M   'P 1'
#
loop_
_entity.id
_entity.type
_entity.pdbx_description
1 polymer ?
#
loop_
_entity_poly.entity_id
_entity_poly.type
_entity_poly.pdbx_seq_one_letter_code
_entity_poly.pdbx_strand_id
1 'polypeptide(L)'
;MNGPPVPPSPSPVGASRLGAWEQRIERLAEKVRPWSWLWPPVAFLAGAGSFFLVERQQWLGAMLTLGMLLTWLLLLSESLIGRLLARRGYPTLPRGVTTFIAQMVHQETLFFTLPFLLATTVWTSGQALFTLAMVALAILSILDPLYYRLAERRRGLYFAFHAQCVFLVVLVTLPTLLHLTTGQSLLLALAATVIFSLPSLLHLLRPMTVRRWLLMLALLPVLAGIAWGGRIWVPPASLWISGSALSPKFDVATRSPQGQLRLTPDALTEHGLYAYTAIHAPRGLREQIVHAWRHDGELIDRIPLEIQGGREEGYRAWTHKRNFPADSAGRWRIDVMTASGQRIGVLRFQVAPDAEAATFADGRIDVPLGLPGLDIRRLVARPEGSSDINSQNTVDDASPSSEDNE
;
A
#
# COMPACT_ATOMS: atom_id res chain seq x y z
N MET A 1 -73.84 12.43 -21.76
CA MET A 1 -72.36 12.69 -21.82
C MET A 1 -71.75 12.05 -20.58
N ASN A 2 -71.28 10.80 -20.70
CA ASN A 2 -70.66 10.08 -19.62
C ASN A 2 -69.12 10.27 -19.78
N GLY A 3 -68.53 10.95 -18.80
CA GLY A 3 -67.02 11.09 -18.75
C GLY A 3 -66.36 9.73 -18.56
N PRO A 4 -65.05 9.60 -18.98
CA PRO A 4 -64.29 8.35 -18.85
C PRO A 4 -64.09 7.99 -17.36
N PRO A 5 -64.08 6.70 -17.02
CA PRO A 5 -63.88 6.24 -15.64
C PRO A 5 -62.52 6.66 -15.10
N VAL A 6 -62.54 7.24 -13.92
CA VAL A 6 -61.30 7.60 -13.16
C VAL A 6 -60.59 6.29 -12.76
N PRO A 7 -59.30 6.15 -13.04
CA PRO A 7 -58.56 4.96 -12.63
C PRO A 7 -58.54 4.84 -11.10
N PRO A 8 -58.60 3.61 -10.55
CA PRO A 8 -58.59 3.40 -9.10
C PRO A 8 -57.32 3.90 -8.49
N SER A 9 -57.44 4.67 -7.42
CA SER A 9 -56.29 5.13 -6.60
C SER A 9 -55.55 3.91 -6.02
N PRO A 10 -54.20 3.91 -6.00
CA PRO A 10 -53.43 2.80 -5.46
C PRO A 10 -53.74 2.60 -3.97
N SER A 11 -53.98 1.34 -3.60
CA SER A 11 -54.36 0.93 -2.25
C SER A 11 -53.37 1.37 -1.18
N PRO A 12 -53.81 1.90 -0.02
CA PRO A 12 -52.94 2.51 1.01
C PRO A 12 -52.08 1.52 1.81
N VAL A 13 -52.19 0.22 1.58
CA VAL A 13 -51.50 -0.82 2.35
C VAL A 13 -49.97 -0.90 2.05
N GLY A 14 -49.56 -0.50 0.84
CA GLY A 14 -48.12 -0.46 0.48
C GLY A 14 -47.42 0.79 1.04
N ALA A 15 -48.10 1.90 1.12
CA ALA A 15 -47.57 3.18 1.61
C ALA A 15 -47.27 3.17 3.13
N SER A 16 -48.07 2.43 3.92
CA SER A 16 -47.93 2.38 5.38
C SER A 16 -46.71 1.54 5.85
N ARG A 17 -46.36 0.49 5.11
CA ARG A 17 -45.18 -0.34 5.45
C ARG A 17 -43.88 0.35 5.10
N LEU A 18 -43.83 1.08 4.01
CA LEU A 18 -42.62 1.83 3.58
C LEU A 18 -42.36 3.05 4.48
N GLY A 19 -43.40 3.80 4.87
CA GLY A 19 -43.26 4.89 5.84
C GLY A 19 -42.81 4.42 7.23
N ALA A 20 -43.22 3.20 7.65
CA ALA A 20 -42.74 2.61 8.89
C ALA A 20 -41.24 2.22 8.82
N TRP A 21 -40.74 1.82 7.66
CA TRP A 21 -39.29 1.53 7.45
C TRP A 21 -38.45 2.82 7.43
N GLU A 22 -38.92 3.86 6.73
CA GLU A 22 -38.26 5.19 6.72
C GLU A 22 -38.16 5.75 8.14
N GLN A 23 -39.25 5.74 8.89
CA GLN A 23 -39.25 6.18 10.30
C GLN A 23 -38.38 5.33 11.23
N ARG A 24 -38.19 4.03 10.92
CA ARG A 24 -37.27 3.18 11.67
C ARG A 24 -35.81 3.52 11.35
N ILE A 25 -35.52 3.76 10.06
CA ILE A 25 -34.16 4.14 9.63
C ILE A 25 -33.79 5.51 10.18
N GLU A 26 -34.71 6.48 10.11
CA GLU A 26 -34.50 7.82 10.69
C GLU A 26 -34.27 7.76 12.21
N ARG A 27 -35.10 7.02 12.93
CA ARG A 27 -34.92 6.82 14.40
C ARG A 27 -33.63 6.10 14.75
N LEU A 28 -33.18 5.14 13.94
CA LEU A 28 -31.88 4.49 14.10
C LEU A 28 -30.73 5.47 13.82
N ALA A 29 -30.86 6.25 12.73
CA ALA A 29 -29.88 7.27 12.38
C ALA A 29 -29.75 8.36 13.46
N GLU A 30 -30.89 8.81 14.03
CA GLU A 30 -30.90 9.75 15.15
C GLU A 30 -30.30 9.19 16.43
N LYS A 31 -30.51 7.89 16.73
CA LYS A 31 -29.87 7.22 17.88
C LYS A 31 -28.36 7.04 17.72
N VAL A 32 -27.88 6.81 16.51
CA VAL A 32 -26.46 6.60 16.21
C VAL A 32 -25.72 7.93 16.04
N ARG A 33 -26.40 9.01 15.66
CA ARG A 33 -25.83 10.33 15.41
C ARG A 33 -24.97 10.89 16.57
N PRO A 34 -25.35 10.81 17.87
CA PRO A 34 -24.52 11.28 18.97
C PRO A 34 -23.22 10.47 19.12
N TRP A 35 -23.16 9.25 18.58
CA TRP A 35 -22.00 8.36 18.62
C TRP A 35 -21.15 8.42 17.33
N SER A 36 -21.52 9.28 16.38
CA SER A 36 -20.80 9.41 15.11
C SER A 36 -19.33 9.81 15.25
N TRP A 37 -18.97 10.50 16.32
CA TRP A 37 -17.57 10.87 16.64
C TRP A 37 -16.69 9.68 17.04
N LEU A 38 -17.28 8.56 17.51
CA LEU A 38 -16.55 7.34 17.83
C LEU A 38 -16.24 6.50 16.58
N TRP A 39 -16.97 6.73 15.49
CA TRP A 39 -16.81 5.95 14.26
C TRP A 39 -15.41 6.06 13.65
N PRO A 40 -14.82 7.26 13.49
CA PRO A 40 -13.45 7.37 12.95
C PRO A 40 -12.39 6.60 13.75
N PRO A 41 -12.31 6.70 15.09
CA PRO A 41 -11.35 5.90 15.84
C PRO A 41 -11.64 4.39 15.78
N VAL A 42 -12.90 3.97 15.76
CA VAL A 42 -13.27 2.55 15.60
C VAL A 42 -12.86 2.04 14.21
N ALA A 43 -13.16 2.79 13.14
CA ALA A 43 -12.74 2.44 11.78
C ALA A 43 -11.21 2.41 11.64
N PHE A 44 -10.50 3.35 12.27
CA PHE A 44 -9.04 3.34 12.31
C PHE A 44 -8.48 2.10 13.02
N LEU A 45 -9.03 1.76 14.18
CA LEU A 45 -8.61 0.56 14.93
C LEU A 45 -8.95 -0.73 14.17
N ALA A 46 -10.10 -0.78 13.49
CA ALA A 46 -10.48 -1.90 12.63
C ALA A 46 -9.54 -2.02 11.43
N GLY A 47 -9.22 -0.91 10.75
CA GLY A 47 -8.27 -0.86 9.64
C GLY A 47 -6.85 -1.24 10.07
N ALA A 48 -6.36 -0.70 11.18
CA ALA A 48 -5.07 -1.08 11.75
C ALA A 48 -5.05 -2.55 12.20
N GLY A 49 -6.13 -3.02 12.83
CA GLY A 49 -6.29 -4.43 13.23
C GLY A 49 -6.30 -5.37 12.02
N SER A 50 -6.97 -5.01 10.93
CA SER A 50 -6.98 -5.80 9.70
C SER A 50 -5.62 -5.89 9.03
N PHE A 51 -4.76 -4.87 9.13
CA PHE A 51 -3.37 -4.92 8.68
C PHE A 51 -2.59 -6.07 9.37
N PHE A 52 -2.70 -6.20 10.70
CA PHE A 52 -2.06 -7.29 11.45
C PHE A 52 -2.67 -8.65 11.14
N LEU A 53 -3.99 -8.71 10.92
CA LEU A 53 -4.70 -9.95 10.60
C LEU A 53 -4.39 -10.45 9.19
N VAL A 54 -4.21 -9.58 8.21
CA VAL A 54 -3.88 -9.94 6.82
C VAL A 54 -2.57 -10.70 6.73
N GLU A 55 -1.57 -10.32 7.52
CA GLU A 55 -0.29 -11.02 7.54
C GLU A 55 -0.37 -12.39 8.21
N ARG A 56 -1.19 -12.54 9.24
CA ARG A 56 -1.37 -13.83 9.95
C ARG A 56 -2.35 -14.78 9.28
N GLN A 57 -3.41 -14.24 8.65
CA GLN A 57 -4.49 -15.03 8.07
C GLN A 57 -4.92 -14.48 6.71
N GLN A 58 -4.25 -14.91 5.65
CA GLN A 58 -4.50 -14.45 4.27
C GLN A 58 -5.98 -14.54 3.85
N TRP A 59 -6.71 -15.59 4.30
CA TRP A 59 -8.11 -15.77 3.98
C TRP A 59 -9.02 -14.67 4.58
N LEU A 60 -8.67 -14.16 5.77
CA LEU A 60 -9.42 -13.10 6.46
C LEU A 60 -9.24 -11.76 5.74
N GLY A 61 -8.00 -11.47 5.29
CA GLY A 61 -7.72 -10.33 4.42
C GLY A 61 -8.47 -10.44 3.09
N ALA A 62 -8.54 -11.65 2.51
CA ALA A 62 -9.32 -11.91 1.31
C ALA A 62 -10.80 -11.59 1.49
N MET A 63 -11.42 -12.03 2.58
CA MET A 63 -12.81 -11.78 2.91
C MET A 63 -13.10 -10.28 3.11
N LEU A 64 -12.25 -9.58 3.85
CA LEU A 64 -12.37 -8.12 4.05
C LEU A 64 -12.28 -7.36 2.72
N THR A 65 -11.34 -7.74 1.87
CA THR A 65 -11.17 -7.12 0.55
C THR A 65 -12.33 -7.37 -0.38
N LEU A 66 -12.81 -8.62 -0.43
CA LEU A 66 -13.99 -8.97 -1.23
C LEU A 66 -15.20 -8.20 -0.72
N GLY A 67 -15.38 -8.09 0.60
CA GLY A 67 -16.43 -7.29 1.22
C GLY A 67 -16.36 -5.81 0.82
N MET A 68 -15.16 -5.21 0.81
CA MET A 68 -14.95 -3.84 0.33
C MET A 68 -15.29 -3.69 -1.15
N LEU A 69 -14.79 -4.58 -2.03
CA LEU A 69 -15.10 -4.55 -3.46
C LEU A 69 -16.60 -4.70 -3.71
N LEU A 70 -17.28 -5.58 -2.98
CA LEU A 70 -18.72 -5.77 -3.08
C LEU A 70 -19.49 -4.52 -2.65
N THR A 71 -19.08 -3.91 -1.55
CA THR A 71 -19.66 -2.63 -1.08
C THR A 71 -19.46 -1.53 -2.11
N TRP A 72 -18.28 -1.47 -2.75
CA TRP A 72 -18.00 -0.54 -3.84
C TRP A 72 -18.92 -0.77 -5.04
N LEU A 73 -19.10 -2.02 -5.47
CA LEU A 73 -20.03 -2.38 -6.54
C LEU A 73 -21.47 -1.96 -6.19
N LEU A 74 -21.91 -2.17 -4.96
CA LEU A 74 -23.21 -1.73 -4.49
C LEU A 74 -23.36 -0.22 -4.55
N LEU A 75 -22.36 0.55 -4.11
CA LEU A 75 -22.37 2.02 -4.17
C LEU A 75 -22.38 2.55 -5.60
N LEU A 76 -21.62 1.92 -6.52
CA LEU A 76 -21.64 2.28 -7.94
C LEU A 76 -22.98 1.97 -8.59
N SER A 77 -23.62 0.88 -8.18
CA SER A 77 -24.93 0.48 -8.67
C SER A 77 -26.08 1.32 -8.05
N GLU A 78 -25.80 2.13 -7.03
CA GLU A 78 -26.80 2.96 -6.34
C GLU A 78 -27.64 3.79 -7.30
N SER A 79 -27.01 4.48 -8.26
CA SER A 79 -27.73 5.29 -9.25
C SER A 79 -28.59 4.45 -10.21
N LEU A 80 -28.19 3.21 -10.46
CA LEU A 80 -28.92 2.24 -11.27
C LEU A 80 -30.07 1.64 -10.46
N ILE A 81 -29.79 1.21 -9.24
CA ILE A 81 -30.75 0.67 -8.29
C ILE A 81 -31.80 1.72 -7.98
N GLY A 82 -31.43 2.96 -7.71
CA GLY A 82 -32.35 4.07 -7.48
C GLY A 82 -33.28 4.32 -8.67
N ARG A 83 -32.77 4.24 -9.91
CA ARG A 83 -33.60 4.35 -11.13
C ARG A 83 -34.56 3.17 -11.32
N LEU A 84 -34.10 1.95 -11.02
CA LEU A 84 -34.92 0.74 -11.08
C LEU A 84 -36.04 0.74 -10.02
N LEU A 85 -35.68 1.14 -8.79
CA LEU A 85 -36.65 1.29 -7.70
C LEU A 85 -37.71 2.38 -8.00
N ALA A 86 -37.25 3.54 -8.49
CA ALA A 86 -38.17 4.63 -8.91
C ALA A 86 -39.12 4.20 -10.02
N ARG A 87 -38.66 3.40 -11.01
CA ARG A 87 -39.51 2.82 -12.05
C ARG A 87 -40.55 1.85 -11.50
N ARG A 88 -40.33 1.24 -10.36
CA ARG A 88 -41.24 0.32 -9.66
C ARG A 88 -42.10 1.00 -8.58
N GLY A 89 -42.00 2.33 -8.48
CA GLY A 89 -42.76 3.09 -7.48
C GLY A 89 -42.21 3.01 -6.05
N TYR A 90 -40.99 2.51 -5.86
CA TYR A 90 -40.37 2.52 -4.55
C TYR A 90 -39.67 3.86 -4.28
N PRO A 91 -39.72 4.38 -3.03
CA PRO A 91 -39.02 5.61 -2.68
C PRO A 91 -37.50 5.43 -2.83
N THR A 92 -36.85 6.45 -3.37
CA THR A 92 -35.38 6.48 -3.43
C THR A 92 -34.81 6.66 -2.02
N LEU A 93 -33.70 5.96 -1.71
CA LEU A 93 -32.98 6.15 -0.44
C LEU A 93 -32.64 7.63 -0.25
N PRO A 94 -32.82 8.19 0.96
CA PRO A 94 -32.42 9.56 1.27
C PRO A 94 -30.96 9.76 0.96
N ARG A 95 -30.59 10.82 0.23
CA ARG A 95 -29.22 11.12 -0.18
C ARG A 95 -28.22 11.15 0.99
N GLY A 96 -28.68 11.56 2.18
CA GLY A 96 -27.84 11.56 3.38
C GLY A 96 -27.39 10.18 3.80
N VAL A 97 -28.24 9.15 3.65
CA VAL A 97 -27.93 7.76 4.00
C VAL A 97 -26.88 7.18 3.05
N THR A 98 -27.05 7.41 1.74
CA THR A 98 -26.11 6.91 0.73
C THR A 98 -24.74 7.58 0.85
N THR A 99 -24.70 8.89 1.13
CA THR A 99 -23.44 9.61 1.38
C THR A 99 -22.77 9.13 2.64
N PHE A 100 -23.51 8.83 3.71
CA PHE A 100 -22.97 8.29 4.95
C PHE A 100 -22.38 6.89 4.76
N ILE A 101 -23.08 5.99 4.06
CA ILE A 101 -22.56 4.65 3.74
C ILE A 101 -21.28 4.77 2.89
N ALA A 102 -21.26 5.65 1.89
CA ALA A 102 -20.09 5.89 1.08
C ALA A 102 -18.92 6.44 1.90
N GLN A 103 -19.17 7.33 2.85
CA GLN A 103 -18.17 7.85 3.77
C GLN A 103 -17.54 6.74 4.61
N MET A 104 -18.35 5.86 5.18
CA MET A 104 -17.88 4.71 5.96
C MET A 104 -16.96 3.82 5.12
N VAL A 105 -17.35 3.49 3.89
CA VAL A 105 -16.55 2.65 3.00
C VAL A 105 -15.24 3.34 2.61
N HIS A 106 -15.25 4.65 2.37
CA HIS A 106 -14.03 5.41 2.10
C HIS A 106 -13.08 5.42 3.30
N GLN A 107 -13.61 5.65 4.50
CA GLN A 107 -12.82 5.62 5.73
C GLN A 107 -12.20 4.25 5.95
N GLU A 108 -12.99 3.18 5.86
CA GLU A 108 -12.51 1.80 6.00
C GLU A 108 -11.42 1.48 4.99
N THR A 109 -11.62 1.85 3.71
CA THR A 109 -10.64 1.65 2.65
C THR A 109 -9.32 2.36 2.94
N LEU A 110 -9.38 3.63 3.34
CA LEU A 110 -8.18 4.43 3.61
C LEU A 110 -7.47 3.94 4.86
N PHE A 111 -8.18 3.64 5.94
CA PHE A 111 -7.58 3.16 7.17
C PHE A 111 -7.00 1.75 7.04
N PHE A 112 -7.60 0.90 6.21
CA PHE A 112 -7.05 -0.40 5.86
C PHE A 112 -5.75 -0.27 5.04
N THR A 113 -5.73 0.62 4.03
CA THR A 113 -4.61 0.72 3.08
C THR A 113 -3.44 1.58 3.58
N LEU A 114 -3.71 2.58 4.43
CA LEU A 114 -2.68 3.50 4.93
C LEU A 114 -1.54 2.81 5.68
N PRO A 115 -1.74 1.84 6.59
CA PRO A 115 -0.65 1.15 7.26
C PRO A 115 0.33 0.50 6.28
N PHE A 116 -0.17 -0.12 5.20
CA PHE A 116 0.67 -0.69 4.14
C PHE A 116 1.51 0.38 3.43
N LEU A 117 0.88 1.50 3.05
CA LEU A 117 1.59 2.60 2.41
C LEU A 117 2.65 3.20 3.34
N LEU A 118 2.32 3.45 4.61
CA LEU A 118 3.25 3.98 5.60
C LEU A 118 4.45 3.06 5.82
N ALA A 119 4.20 1.74 5.86
CA ALA A 119 5.25 0.72 6.04
C ALA A 119 6.18 0.60 4.83
N THR A 120 5.68 0.83 3.60
CA THR A 120 6.42 0.61 2.36
C THR A 120 6.98 1.88 1.73
N THR A 121 6.61 3.06 2.22
CA THR A 121 7.05 4.34 1.68
C THR A 121 8.54 4.60 1.95
N VAL A 122 9.27 4.91 0.91
CA VAL A 122 10.63 5.48 1.02
C VAL A 122 10.50 6.98 1.21
N TRP A 123 10.57 7.43 2.46
CA TRP A 123 10.30 8.82 2.88
C TRP A 123 11.25 9.86 2.27
N THR A 124 12.42 9.45 1.82
CA THR A 124 13.39 10.33 1.14
C THR A 124 13.16 10.41 -0.38
N SER A 125 12.00 10.00 -0.87
CA SER A 125 11.64 9.97 -2.29
C SER A 125 10.28 10.62 -2.54
N GLY A 126 9.89 10.76 -3.82
CA GLY A 126 8.57 11.26 -4.20
C GLY A 126 7.39 10.42 -3.69
N GLN A 127 7.63 9.20 -3.22
CA GLN A 127 6.59 8.37 -2.60
C GLN A 127 6.01 9.01 -1.33
N ALA A 128 6.81 9.79 -0.60
CA ALA A 128 6.34 10.54 0.56
C ALA A 128 5.17 11.48 0.20
N LEU A 129 5.25 12.16 -0.96
CA LEU A 129 4.17 13.04 -1.42
C LEU A 129 2.88 12.27 -1.70
N PHE A 130 2.99 11.10 -2.35
CA PHE A 130 1.84 10.24 -2.60
C PHE A 130 1.20 9.80 -1.28
N THR A 131 2.00 9.27 -0.36
CA THR A 131 1.51 8.77 0.94
C THR A 131 0.89 9.90 1.78
N LEU A 132 1.52 11.09 1.82
CA LEU A 132 0.96 12.25 2.50
C LEU A 132 -0.36 12.71 1.86
N ALA A 133 -0.48 12.65 0.54
CA ALA A 133 -1.76 12.93 -0.13
C ALA A 133 -2.84 11.92 0.29
N MET A 134 -2.51 10.63 0.45
CA MET A 134 -3.48 9.62 0.95
C MET A 134 -3.86 9.86 2.41
N VAL A 135 -2.91 10.28 3.25
CA VAL A 135 -3.21 10.72 4.63
C VAL A 135 -4.17 11.93 4.61
N ALA A 136 -3.93 12.91 3.75
CA ALA A 136 -4.82 14.06 3.62
C ALA A 136 -6.24 13.66 3.17
N LEU A 137 -6.36 12.69 2.26
CA LEU A 137 -7.67 12.13 1.85
C LEU A 137 -8.35 11.38 3.01
N ALA A 138 -7.59 10.67 3.83
CA ALA A 138 -8.13 10.02 5.04
C ALA A 138 -8.65 11.06 6.05
N ILE A 139 -7.91 12.13 6.29
CA ILE A 139 -8.36 13.24 7.13
C ILE A 139 -9.63 13.88 6.55
N LEU A 140 -9.67 14.11 5.23
CA LEU A 140 -10.85 14.64 4.55
C LEU A 140 -12.08 13.74 4.74
N SER A 141 -11.90 12.42 4.74
CA SER A 141 -12.98 11.45 4.93
C SER A 141 -13.59 11.50 6.33
N ILE A 142 -12.81 11.92 7.35
CA ILE A 142 -13.27 12.06 8.74
C ILE A 142 -14.01 13.38 8.95
N LEU A 143 -13.64 14.42 8.20
CA LEU A 143 -14.18 15.76 8.38
C LEU A 143 -15.56 15.90 7.70
N ASP A 144 -16.63 15.52 8.39
CA ASP A 144 -18.01 15.54 7.89
C ASP A 144 -18.36 16.80 7.08
N PRO A 145 -18.14 18.03 7.58
CA PRO A 145 -18.54 19.22 6.84
C PRO A 145 -17.85 19.35 5.47
N LEU A 146 -16.60 18.92 5.38
CA LEU A 146 -15.83 18.97 4.14
C LEU A 146 -16.21 17.82 3.21
N TYR A 147 -16.40 16.63 3.74
CA TYR A 147 -16.78 15.46 2.98
C TYR A 147 -18.18 15.63 2.35
N TYR A 148 -19.18 16.06 3.12
CA TYR A 148 -20.53 16.32 2.60
C TYR A 148 -20.54 17.46 1.58
N ARG A 149 -19.78 18.53 1.81
CA ARG A 149 -19.61 19.61 0.83
C ARG A 149 -19.00 19.10 -0.48
N LEU A 150 -18.02 18.19 -0.40
CA LEU A 150 -17.44 17.55 -1.57
C LEU A 150 -18.49 16.72 -2.33
N ALA A 151 -19.24 15.87 -1.63
CA ALA A 151 -20.26 15.01 -2.22
C ALA A 151 -21.41 15.79 -2.89
N GLU A 152 -21.83 16.91 -2.29
CA GLU A 152 -22.94 17.72 -2.79
C GLU A 152 -22.53 18.70 -3.88
N ARG A 153 -21.46 19.46 -3.66
CA ARG A 153 -21.09 20.59 -4.51
C ARG A 153 -20.06 20.25 -5.59
N ARG A 154 -19.19 19.26 -5.35
CA ARG A 154 -18.06 18.90 -6.23
C ARG A 154 -18.12 17.43 -6.65
N ARG A 155 -19.25 17.01 -7.21
CA ARG A 155 -19.49 15.60 -7.60
C ARG A 155 -18.36 14.98 -8.43
N GLY A 156 -17.73 15.73 -9.33
CA GLY A 156 -16.57 15.23 -10.10
C GLY A 156 -15.41 14.84 -9.20
N LEU A 157 -15.04 15.70 -8.22
CA LEU A 157 -13.98 15.40 -7.25
C LEU A 157 -14.39 14.27 -6.30
N TYR A 158 -15.67 14.17 -5.96
CA TYR A 158 -16.17 13.05 -5.15
C TYR A 158 -15.99 11.71 -5.85
N PHE A 159 -16.31 11.62 -7.15
CA PHE A 159 -16.07 10.40 -7.93
C PHE A 159 -14.57 10.13 -8.14
N ALA A 160 -13.73 11.16 -8.27
CA ALA A 160 -12.29 10.99 -8.33
C ALA A 160 -11.74 10.46 -7.00
N PHE A 161 -12.23 10.95 -5.87
CA PHE A 161 -11.92 10.42 -4.54
C PHE A 161 -12.31 8.93 -4.43
N HIS A 162 -13.48 8.58 -4.94
CA HIS A 162 -13.97 7.22 -5.01
C HIS A 162 -13.03 6.32 -5.83
N ALA A 163 -12.67 6.76 -7.04
CA ALA A 163 -11.74 6.04 -7.90
C ALA A 163 -10.36 5.85 -7.25
N GLN A 164 -9.90 6.84 -6.47
CA GLN A 164 -8.65 6.74 -5.72
C GLN A 164 -8.70 5.67 -4.62
N CYS A 165 -9.83 5.55 -3.91
CA CYS A 165 -9.99 4.47 -2.93
C CYS A 165 -10.02 3.08 -3.61
N VAL A 166 -10.65 2.95 -4.79
CA VAL A 166 -10.59 1.72 -5.59
C VAL A 166 -9.14 1.41 -5.98
N PHE A 167 -8.38 2.42 -6.43
CA PHE A 167 -6.96 2.26 -6.71
C PHE A 167 -6.21 1.64 -5.53
N LEU A 168 -6.39 2.21 -4.34
CA LEU A 168 -5.68 1.79 -3.14
C LEU A 168 -6.03 0.37 -2.72
N VAL A 169 -7.33 0.03 -2.67
CA VAL A 169 -7.73 -1.31 -2.25
C VAL A 169 -7.24 -2.38 -3.22
N VAL A 170 -7.31 -2.12 -4.53
CA VAL A 170 -6.82 -3.05 -5.55
C VAL A 170 -5.28 -3.20 -5.46
N LEU A 171 -4.56 -2.08 -5.32
CA LEU A 171 -3.10 -2.06 -5.20
C LEU A 171 -2.58 -2.88 -4.01
N VAL A 172 -3.23 -2.75 -2.84
CA VAL A 172 -2.80 -3.39 -1.59
C VAL A 172 -3.19 -4.87 -1.57
N THR A 173 -4.34 -5.21 -2.13
CA THR A 173 -4.94 -6.53 -1.91
C THR A 173 -4.54 -7.57 -2.95
N LEU A 174 -4.32 -7.18 -4.21
CA LEU A 174 -3.97 -8.15 -5.25
C LEU A 174 -2.66 -8.91 -4.99
N PRO A 175 -1.57 -8.28 -4.50
CA PRO A 175 -0.35 -9.02 -4.17
C PRO A 175 -0.56 -10.06 -3.08
N THR A 176 -1.42 -9.76 -2.11
CA THR A 176 -1.66 -10.66 -0.97
C THR A 176 -2.66 -11.78 -1.28
N LEU A 177 -3.66 -11.52 -2.12
CA LEU A 177 -4.73 -12.46 -2.45
C LEU A 177 -4.41 -13.37 -3.62
N LEU A 178 -3.93 -12.77 -4.72
CA LEU A 178 -3.71 -13.46 -5.98
C LEU A 178 -2.22 -13.71 -6.23
N HIS A 179 -1.33 -13.31 -5.30
CA HIS A 179 0.12 -13.44 -5.42
C HIS A 179 0.68 -12.79 -6.71
N LEU A 180 -0.03 -11.76 -7.19
CA LEU A 180 0.39 -11.00 -8.36
C LEU A 180 1.59 -10.13 -8.03
N THR A 181 2.49 -9.95 -8.99
CA THR A 181 3.61 -9.04 -8.82
C THR A 181 3.13 -7.61 -8.56
N THR A 182 3.97 -6.80 -7.92
CA THR A 182 3.64 -5.39 -7.65
C THR A 182 3.35 -4.61 -8.93
N GLY A 183 4.05 -4.94 -10.02
CA GLY A 183 3.81 -4.33 -11.33
C GLY A 183 2.46 -4.71 -11.93
N GLN A 184 2.06 -5.98 -11.85
CA GLN A 184 0.75 -6.46 -12.30
C GLN A 184 -0.39 -5.84 -11.47
N SER A 185 -0.21 -5.83 -10.15
CA SER A 185 -1.19 -5.24 -9.23
C SER A 185 -1.36 -3.74 -9.46
N LEU A 186 -0.27 -3.02 -9.71
CA LEU A 186 -0.32 -1.61 -10.08
C LEU A 186 -1.06 -1.38 -11.41
N LEU A 187 -0.78 -2.19 -12.44
CA LEU A 187 -1.45 -2.08 -13.73
C LEU A 187 -2.96 -2.31 -13.60
N LEU A 188 -3.37 -3.34 -12.86
CA LEU A 188 -4.78 -3.63 -12.61
C LEU A 188 -5.44 -2.54 -11.75
N ALA A 189 -4.74 -2.00 -10.76
CA ALA A 189 -5.22 -0.88 -9.96
C ALA A 189 -5.45 0.37 -10.82
N LEU A 190 -4.52 0.69 -11.72
CA LEU A 190 -4.67 1.79 -12.68
C LEU A 190 -5.84 1.55 -13.65
N ALA A 191 -5.97 0.34 -14.20
CA ALA A 191 -7.09 -0.01 -15.06
C ALA A 191 -8.43 0.13 -14.35
N ALA A 192 -8.55 -0.38 -13.12
CA ALA A 192 -9.73 -0.20 -12.30
C ALA A 192 -10.00 1.30 -12.06
N THR A 193 -8.99 2.08 -11.69
CA THR A 193 -9.14 3.53 -11.47
C THR A 193 -9.66 4.25 -12.70
N VAL A 194 -9.17 3.93 -13.89
CA VAL A 194 -9.65 4.51 -15.15
C VAL A 194 -11.12 4.18 -15.36
N ILE A 195 -11.52 2.93 -15.17
CA ILE A 195 -12.93 2.50 -15.30
C ILE A 195 -13.81 3.25 -14.29
N PHE A 196 -13.41 3.28 -13.03
CA PHE A 196 -14.18 3.92 -11.96
C PHE A 196 -14.14 5.46 -12.00
N SER A 197 -13.21 6.06 -12.76
CA SER A 197 -13.20 7.51 -13.01
C SER A 197 -14.15 7.95 -14.14
N LEU A 198 -14.70 7.01 -14.93
CA LEU A 198 -15.65 7.32 -16.00
C LEU A 198 -16.82 8.20 -15.54
N PRO A 199 -17.50 7.93 -14.39
CA PRO A 199 -18.58 8.79 -13.91
C PRO A 199 -18.11 10.23 -13.63
N SER A 200 -16.86 10.39 -13.11
CA SER A 200 -16.25 11.71 -12.89
C SER A 200 -16.07 12.47 -14.20
N LEU A 201 -15.52 11.81 -15.21
CA LEU A 201 -15.30 12.38 -16.53
C LEU A 201 -16.61 12.71 -17.25
N LEU A 202 -17.60 11.81 -17.19
CA LEU A 202 -18.93 12.06 -17.74
C LEU A 202 -19.61 13.28 -17.09
N HIS A 203 -19.43 13.42 -15.78
CA HIS A 203 -19.99 14.57 -15.06
C HIS A 203 -19.28 15.89 -15.41
N LEU A 204 -17.95 15.84 -15.59
CA LEU A 204 -17.12 17.00 -15.92
C LEU A 204 -17.39 17.48 -17.36
N LEU A 205 -17.38 16.56 -18.31
CA LEU A 205 -17.45 16.90 -19.74
C LEU A 205 -18.87 17.04 -20.26
N ARG A 206 -19.85 16.44 -19.57
CA ARG A 206 -21.29 16.41 -19.99
C ARG A 206 -21.40 16.19 -21.51
N PRO A 207 -21.02 15.01 -22.02
CA PRO A 207 -20.87 14.79 -23.45
C PRO A 207 -22.24 14.78 -24.14
N MET A 208 -22.63 15.94 -24.64
CA MET A 208 -23.87 16.11 -25.46
C MET A 208 -23.55 16.15 -26.96
N THR A 209 -22.28 16.24 -27.33
CA THR A 209 -21.82 16.31 -28.72
C THR A 209 -20.77 15.24 -29.00
N VAL A 210 -20.67 14.78 -30.25
CA VAL A 210 -19.67 13.81 -30.72
C VAL A 210 -18.25 14.29 -30.38
N ARG A 211 -17.96 15.59 -30.53
CA ARG A 211 -16.66 16.18 -30.22
C ARG A 211 -16.27 15.95 -28.73
N ARG A 212 -17.22 16.11 -27.80
CA ARG A 212 -16.95 15.89 -26.36
C ARG A 212 -16.75 14.40 -26.02
N TRP A 213 -17.46 13.50 -26.71
CA TRP A 213 -17.22 12.07 -26.62
C TRP A 213 -15.82 11.69 -27.11
N LEU A 214 -15.40 12.21 -28.25
CA LEU A 214 -14.04 12.00 -28.78
C LEU A 214 -12.98 12.57 -27.81
N LEU A 215 -13.24 13.74 -27.22
CA LEU A 215 -12.33 14.34 -26.23
C LEU A 215 -12.26 13.49 -24.96
N MET A 216 -13.34 12.93 -24.48
CA MET A 216 -13.37 12.02 -23.34
C MET A 216 -12.58 10.74 -23.65
N LEU A 217 -12.80 10.16 -24.84
CA LEU A 217 -12.08 8.97 -25.27
C LEU A 217 -10.56 9.22 -25.41
N ALA A 218 -10.15 10.39 -25.88
CA ALA A 218 -8.76 10.79 -25.95
C ALA A 218 -8.13 11.09 -24.58
N LEU A 219 -8.93 11.60 -23.62
CA LEU A 219 -8.45 11.94 -22.30
C LEU A 219 -8.12 10.68 -21.45
N LEU A 220 -8.84 9.59 -21.64
CA LEU A 220 -8.61 8.34 -20.89
C LEU A 220 -7.19 7.79 -21.05
N PRO A 221 -6.65 7.58 -22.28
CA PRO A 221 -5.29 7.10 -22.43
C PRO A 221 -4.24 8.12 -21.95
N VAL A 222 -4.53 9.42 -22.05
CA VAL A 222 -3.65 10.46 -21.51
C VAL A 222 -3.57 10.35 -19.99
N LEU A 223 -4.70 10.23 -19.31
CA LEU A 223 -4.74 10.03 -17.84
C LEU A 223 -4.06 8.72 -17.44
N ALA A 224 -4.30 7.65 -18.18
CA ALA A 224 -3.62 6.37 -17.95
C ALA A 224 -2.10 6.49 -18.13
N GLY A 225 -1.64 7.22 -19.15
CA GLY A 225 -0.22 7.49 -19.39
C GLY A 225 0.41 8.32 -18.28
N ILE A 226 -0.26 9.38 -17.81
CA ILE A 226 0.20 10.21 -16.68
C ILE A 226 0.27 9.35 -15.41
N ALA A 227 -0.75 8.56 -15.13
CA ALA A 227 -0.80 7.70 -13.96
C ALA A 227 0.30 6.62 -14.01
N TRP A 228 0.54 6.03 -15.20
CA TRP A 228 1.67 5.11 -15.41
C TRP A 228 3.03 5.79 -15.25
N GLY A 229 3.20 7.02 -15.75
CA GLY A 229 4.40 7.83 -15.53
C GLY A 229 4.64 8.12 -14.05
N GLY A 230 3.56 8.37 -13.29
CA GLY A 230 3.59 8.60 -11.84
C GLY A 230 3.87 7.35 -10.98
N ARG A 231 3.98 6.15 -11.56
CA ARG A 231 4.18 4.89 -10.81
C ARG A 231 5.39 4.88 -9.89
N ILE A 232 6.43 5.63 -10.22
CA ILE A 232 7.65 5.76 -9.41
C ILE A 232 7.39 6.44 -8.05
N TRP A 233 6.29 7.17 -7.93
CA TRP A 233 5.86 7.83 -6.69
C TRP A 233 4.91 6.96 -5.87
N VAL A 234 4.41 5.87 -6.44
CA VAL A 234 3.53 4.94 -5.73
C VAL A 234 4.38 3.91 -4.99
N PRO A 235 4.26 3.78 -3.65
CA PRO A 235 4.96 2.75 -2.90
C PRO A 235 4.55 1.34 -3.35
N PRO A 236 5.47 0.36 -3.31
CA PRO A 236 5.11 -1.05 -3.50
C PRO A 236 4.38 -1.55 -2.26
N ALA A 237 3.06 -1.58 -2.29
CA ALA A 237 2.19 -1.72 -1.12
C ALA A 237 2.42 -2.98 -0.25
N SER A 238 3.20 -3.95 -0.72
CA SER A 238 3.43 -5.23 -0.04
C SER A 238 4.91 -5.58 0.17
N LEU A 239 5.84 -4.71 -0.26
CA LEU A 239 7.27 -4.97 -0.20
C LEU A 239 8.00 -3.89 0.61
N TRP A 240 8.84 -4.30 1.56
CA TRP A 240 9.73 -3.38 2.28
C TRP A 240 11.05 -4.05 2.64
N ILE A 241 12.10 -3.26 2.85
CA ILE A 241 13.39 -3.75 3.32
C ILE A 241 13.30 -3.95 4.83
N SER A 242 13.55 -5.18 5.31
CA SER A 242 13.66 -5.52 6.72
C SER A 242 15.11 -5.45 7.23
N GLY A 243 16.09 -5.50 6.34
CA GLY A 243 17.51 -5.34 6.68
C GLY A 243 18.35 -5.06 5.43
N SER A 244 19.40 -4.29 5.58
CA SER A 244 20.35 -3.97 4.50
C SER A 244 21.78 -3.85 5.03
N ALA A 245 22.76 -4.26 4.24
CA ALA A 245 24.17 -4.16 4.60
C ALA A 245 25.06 -4.00 3.37
N LEU A 246 26.22 -3.43 3.59
CA LEU A 246 27.32 -3.41 2.63
C LEU A 246 28.50 -4.18 3.23
N SER A 247 29.14 -5.07 2.46
CA SER A 247 30.24 -5.87 2.95
C SER A 247 31.23 -6.26 1.85
N PRO A 248 32.51 -6.50 2.18
CA PRO A 248 33.49 -7.02 1.22
C PRO A 248 33.35 -8.51 0.97
N LYS A 249 32.76 -9.24 1.90
CA LYS A 249 32.60 -10.70 1.86
C LYS A 249 31.16 -11.10 2.18
N PHE A 250 30.74 -12.21 1.62
CA PHE A 250 29.43 -12.76 1.83
C PHE A 250 29.51 -14.27 2.05
N ASP A 251 28.99 -14.73 3.17
CA ASP A 251 28.85 -16.16 3.43
C ASP A 251 27.58 -16.68 2.77
N VAL A 252 27.76 -17.51 1.76
CA VAL A 252 26.65 -18.10 1.00
C VAL A 252 25.90 -19.15 1.82
N ALA A 253 26.55 -19.85 2.75
CA ALA A 253 25.94 -20.88 3.57
C ALA A 253 24.93 -20.28 4.57
N THR A 254 25.36 -19.26 5.29
CA THR A 254 24.51 -18.53 6.26
C THR A 254 23.71 -17.40 5.61
N ARG A 255 24.00 -17.09 4.35
CA ARG A 255 23.44 -15.94 3.61
C ARG A 255 23.58 -14.64 4.40
N SER A 256 24.77 -14.40 4.95
CA SER A 256 25.06 -13.23 5.78
C SER A 256 26.25 -12.44 5.25
N PRO A 257 26.17 -11.09 5.33
CA PRO A 257 27.29 -10.23 5.03
C PRO A 257 28.37 -10.36 6.10
N GLN A 258 29.66 -10.33 5.71
CA GLN A 258 30.79 -10.50 6.62
C GLN A 258 31.98 -9.61 6.24
N GLY A 259 32.84 -9.38 7.22
CA GLY A 259 34.07 -8.65 7.05
C GLY A 259 33.93 -7.14 7.08
N GLN A 260 35.07 -6.46 7.05
CA GLN A 260 35.17 -5.00 7.05
C GLN A 260 36.01 -4.54 5.88
N LEU A 261 35.60 -3.47 5.24
CA LEU A 261 36.34 -2.83 4.15
C LEU A 261 36.26 -1.31 4.30
N ARG A 262 37.40 -0.64 4.22
CA ARG A 262 37.43 0.81 4.05
C ARG A 262 36.96 1.16 2.64
N LEU A 263 36.00 2.08 2.54
CA LEU A 263 35.43 2.48 1.25
C LEU A 263 36.37 3.48 0.55
N THR A 264 37.42 2.95 -0.07
CA THR A 264 38.34 3.68 -0.94
C THR A 264 38.30 3.11 -2.35
N PRO A 265 38.71 3.87 -3.40
CA PRO A 265 38.71 3.40 -4.77
C PRO A 265 39.52 2.12 -4.96
N ASP A 266 40.74 2.05 -4.38
CA ASP A 266 41.63 0.91 -4.48
C ASP A 266 41.01 -0.35 -3.86
N ALA A 267 40.47 -0.23 -2.65
CA ALA A 267 39.85 -1.35 -1.96
C ALA A 267 38.60 -1.87 -2.69
N LEU A 268 37.80 -0.99 -3.31
CA LEU A 268 36.62 -1.38 -4.14
C LEU A 268 37.06 -2.07 -5.44
N THR A 269 38.16 -1.62 -6.05
CA THR A 269 38.69 -2.23 -7.27
C THR A 269 39.27 -3.62 -6.99
N GLU A 270 39.93 -3.81 -5.85
CA GLU A 270 40.52 -5.08 -5.46
C GLU A 270 39.48 -6.11 -4.98
N HIS A 271 38.56 -5.71 -4.13
CA HIS A 271 37.68 -6.66 -3.43
C HIS A 271 36.23 -6.65 -3.98
N GLY A 272 35.82 -5.58 -4.64
CA GLY A 272 34.40 -5.34 -4.95
C GLY A 272 33.61 -5.03 -3.69
N LEU A 273 32.28 -4.98 -3.86
CA LEU A 273 31.35 -4.72 -2.75
C LEU A 273 30.06 -5.51 -2.91
N TYR A 274 29.65 -6.18 -1.85
CA TYR A 274 28.36 -6.83 -1.75
C TYR A 274 27.33 -5.84 -1.20
N ALA A 275 26.20 -5.76 -1.86
CA ALA A 275 25.00 -5.11 -1.35
C ALA A 275 23.98 -6.17 -0.97
N TYR A 276 23.74 -6.30 0.31
CA TYR A 276 22.78 -7.21 0.90
C TYR A 276 21.47 -6.47 1.20
N THR A 277 20.33 -7.14 0.93
CA THR A 277 18.99 -6.68 1.32
C THR A 277 18.15 -7.87 1.78
N ALA A 278 17.50 -7.74 2.92
CA ALA A 278 16.42 -8.61 3.33
C ALA A 278 15.11 -7.91 2.95
N ILE A 279 14.31 -8.53 2.09
CA ILE A 279 13.08 -7.93 1.57
C ILE A 279 11.89 -8.76 2.03
N HIS A 280 11.03 -8.14 2.83
CA HIS A 280 9.77 -8.75 3.22
C HIS A 280 8.80 -8.71 2.06
N ALA A 281 8.16 -9.84 1.78
CA ALA A 281 7.15 -10.00 0.75
C ALA A 281 6.08 -11.00 1.20
N PRO A 282 4.81 -10.84 0.81
CA PRO A 282 3.74 -11.77 1.13
C PRO A 282 4.08 -13.21 0.72
N ARG A 283 3.57 -14.18 1.49
CA ARG A 283 3.77 -15.60 1.19
C ARG A 283 3.22 -15.94 -0.20
N GLY A 284 4.01 -16.66 -1.00
CA GLY A 284 3.64 -17.08 -2.36
C GLY A 284 3.94 -16.05 -3.45
N LEU A 285 4.24 -14.80 -3.10
CA LEU A 285 4.65 -13.78 -4.07
C LEU A 285 6.05 -14.11 -4.62
N ARG A 286 6.19 -14.04 -5.95
CA ARG A 286 7.48 -14.05 -6.65
C ARG A 286 7.63 -12.71 -7.35
N GLU A 287 8.73 -12.01 -7.06
CA GLU A 287 8.95 -10.68 -7.60
C GLU A 287 10.38 -10.53 -8.10
N GLN A 288 10.53 -9.81 -9.20
CA GLN A 288 11.85 -9.43 -9.71
C GLN A 288 12.23 -8.07 -9.14
N ILE A 289 13.35 -8.04 -8.44
CA ILE A 289 13.92 -6.84 -7.83
C ILE A 289 15.17 -6.44 -8.61
N VAL A 290 15.49 -5.17 -8.61
CA VAL A 290 16.67 -4.62 -9.26
C VAL A 290 17.45 -3.78 -8.25
N HIS A 291 18.75 -4.08 -8.10
CA HIS A 291 19.69 -3.18 -7.46
C HIS A 291 20.31 -2.28 -8.53
N ALA A 292 19.91 -1.02 -8.55
CA ALA A 292 20.44 -0.01 -9.48
C ALA A 292 21.54 0.80 -8.79
N TRP A 293 22.76 0.54 -9.18
CA TRP A 293 23.96 1.20 -8.65
C TRP A 293 24.17 2.54 -9.35
N ARG A 294 24.29 3.58 -8.56
CA ARG A 294 24.51 4.95 -9.06
C ARG A 294 25.73 5.57 -8.39
N HIS A 295 26.53 6.28 -9.18
CA HIS A 295 27.63 7.10 -8.75
C HIS A 295 27.36 8.56 -9.09
N ASP A 296 27.37 9.45 -8.13
CA ASP A 296 27.05 10.87 -8.24
C ASP A 296 25.76 11.19 -9.03
N GLY A 297 24.79 10.29 -8.96
CA GLY A 297 23.50 10.38 -9.61
C GLY A 297 23.39 9.65 -10.96
N GLU A 298 24.52 9.34 -11.61
CA GLU A 298 24.58 8.58 -12.85
C GLU A 298 24.35 7.09 -12.59
N LEU A 299 23.60 6.43 -13.48
CA LEU A 299 23.35 5.00 -13.41
C LEU A 299 24.54 4.24 -13.99
N ILE A 300 25.23 3.46 -13.14
CA ILE A 300 26.38 2.69 -13.54
C ILE A 300 26.00 1.25 -13.88
N ASP A 301 25.11 0.65 -13.07
CA ASP A 301 24.77 -0.77 -13.23
C ASP A 301 23.34 -1.08 -12.77
N ARG A 302 22.73 -2.13 -13.35
CA ARG A 302 21.41 -2.65 -12.95
C ARG A 302 21.46 -4.17 -12.86
N ILE A 303 21.44 -4.67 -11.64
CA ILE A 303 21.57 -6.10 -11.38
C ILE A 303 20.21 -6.65 -10.94
N PRO A 304 19.57 -7.51 -11.76
CA PRO A 304 18.28 -8.11 -11.41
C PRO A 304 18.48 -9.24 -10.39
N LEU A 305 17.49 -9.39 -9.52
CA LEU A 305 17.39 -10.41 -8.49
C LEU A 305 15.98 -10.95 -8.45
N GLU A 306 15.80 -12.23 -8.17
CA GLU A 306 14.49 -12.82 -7.92
C GLU A 306 14.32 -13.07 -6.43
N ILE A 307 13.16 -12.65 -5.91
CA ILE A 307 12.79 -12.91 -4.52
C ILE A 307 11.52 -13.76 -4.44
N GLN A 308 11.42 -14.53 -3.36
CA GLN A 308 10.25 -15.31 -3.04
C GLN A 308 9.77 -14.95 -1.63
N GLY A 309 8.52 -14.52 -1.53
CA GLY A 309 7.89 -14.12 -0.27
C GLY A 309 7.59 -15.26 0.69
N GLY A 310 7.22 -14.91 1.92
CA GLY A 310 6.79 -15.84 2.96
C GLY A 310 7.81 -16.09 4.08
N ARG A 311 8.93 -15.34 4.10
CA ARG A 311 9.88 -15.34 5.21
C ARG A 311 9.63 -14.14 6.11
N GLU A 312 9.50 -14.36 7.40
CA GLU A 312 9.25 -13.30 8.38
C GLU A 312 10.39 -12.27 8.44
N GLU A 313 11.64 -12.74 8.42
CA GLU A 313 12.84 -11.89 8.39
C GLU A 313 13.08 -11.22 7.03
N GLY A 314 12.30 -11.55 6.02
CA GLY A 314 12.50 -11.15 4.64
C GLY A 314 13.36 -12.13 3.84
N TYR A 315 13.21 -12.08 2.52
CA TYR A 315 14.04 -12.84 1.59
C TYR A 315 15.41 -12.18 1.49
N ARG A 316 16.47 -12.94 1.81
CA ARG A 316 17.86 -12.47 1.77
C ARG A 316 18.37 -12.50 0.35
N ALA A 317 18.56 -11.33 -0.25
CA ALA A 317 19.08 -11.12 -1.60
C ALA A 317 20.35 -10.29 -1.55
N TRP A 318 21.26 -10.54 -2.46
CA TRP A 318 22.51 -9.79 -2.55
C TRP A 318 23.00 -9.65 -3.97
N THR A 319 23.76 -8.59 -4.22
CA THR A 319 24.50 -8.37 -5.47
C THR A 319 25.95 -8.14 -5.15
N HIS A 320 26.84 -8.64 -5.99
CA HIS A 320 28.27 -8.40 -5.92
C HIS A 320 28.71 -7.56 -7.12
N LYS A 321 29.08 -6.30 -6.86
CA LYS A 321 29.69 -5.45 -7.87
C LYS A 321 31.20 -5.50 -7.77
N ARG A 322 31.87 -5.94 -8.84
CA ARG A 322 33.32 -6.02 -8.95
C ARG A 322 33.94 -4.91 -9.80
N ASN A 323 33.20 -4.52 -10.84
CA ASN A 323 33.71 -3.53 -11.79
C ASN A 323 33.36 -2.12 -11.32
N PHE A 324 34.19 -1.55 -10.47
CA PHE A 324 34.13 -0.15 -10.11
C PHE A 324 34.95 0.69 -11.09
N PRO A 325 34.53 1.89 -11.48
CA PRO A 325 35.33 2.80 -12.28
C PRO A 325 36.58 3.23 -11.49
N ALA A 326 37.66 3.55 -12.19
CA ALA A 326 38.91 4.02 -11.55
C ALA A 326 38.67 5.28 -10.72
N ASP A 327 37.79 6.19 -11.16
CA ASP A 327 37.32 7.34 -10.41
C ASP A 327 36.01 6.97 -9.68
N SER A 328 36.12 6.11 -8.66
CA SER A 328 34.99 5.67 -7.85
C SER A 328 34.81 6.48 -6.57
N ALA A 329 35.68 7.48 -6.30
CA ALA A 329 35.50 8.40 -5.20
C ALA A 329 34.21 9.23 -5.40
N GLY A 330 33.44 9.46 -4.33
CA GLY A 330 32.20 10.22 -4.42
C GLY A 330 31.03 9.54 -3.73
N ARG A 331 29.81 9.98 -4.07
CA ARG A 331 28.57 9.49 -3.46
C ARG A 331 27.97 8.34 -4.25
N TRP A 332 27.86 7.22 -3.62
CA TRP A 332 27.20 6.04 -4.16
C TRP A 332 25.82 5.83 -3.59
N ARG A 333 24.93 5.37 -4.45
CA ARG A 333 23.56 5.02 -4.09
C ARG A 333 23.13 3.76 -4.81
N ILE A 334 22.54 2.84 -4.06
CA ILE A 334 21.91 1.65 -4.62
C ILE A 334 20.40 1.78 -4.42
N ASP A 335 19.68 2.02 -5.51
CA ASP A 335 18.24 2.03 -5.50
C ASP A 335 17.74 0.58 -5.60
N VAL A 336 17.03 0.12 -4.58
CA VAL A 336 16.34 -1.19 -4.56
C VAL A 336 14.94 -0.98 -5.09
N MET A 337 14.64 -1.56 -6.25
CA MET A 337 13.40 -1.30 -6.98
C MET A 337 12.76 -2.60 -7.48
N THR A 338 11.46 -2.57 -7.70
CA THR A 338 10.77 -3.62 -8.47
C THR A 338 11.08 -3.47 -9.96
N ALA A 339 10.81 -4.51 -10.75
CA ALA A 339 10.94 -4.46 -12.20
C ALA A 339 10.09 -3.34 -12.84
N SER A 340 8.94 -3.00 -12.23
CA SER A 340 8.06 -1.90 -12.66
C SER A 340 8.60 -0.50 -12.31
N GLY A 341 9.72 -0.41 -11.54
CA GLY A 341 10.36 0.84 -11.18
C GLY A 341 9.86 1.47 -9.87
N GLN A 342 9.04 0.77 -9.10
CA GLN A 342 8.66 1.22 -7.76
C GLN A 342 9.82 1.00 -6.80
N ARG A 343 10.18 2.03 -6.01
CA ARG A 343 11.31 1.97 -5.08
C ARG A 343 10.88 1.30 -3.78
N ILE A 344 11.68 0.30 -3.35
CA ILE A 344 11.48 -0.42 -2.08
C ILE A 344 12.37 0.18 -1.00
N GLY A 345 13.58 0.61 -1.38
CA GLY A 345 14.55 1.20 -0.46
C GLY A 345 15.76 1.78 -1.17
N VAL A 346 16.66 2.36 -0.38
CA VAL A 346 17.89 2.99 -0.87
C VAL A 346 19.01 2.74 0.11
N LEU A 347 20.13 2.18 -0.35
CA LEU A 347 21.38 2.13 0.38
C LEU A 347 22.26 3.29 -0.11
N ARG A 348 22.94 3.98 0.81
CA ARG A 348 23.83 5.10 0.50
C ARG A 348 25.16 4.88 1.19
N PHE A 349 26.23 5.17 0.47
CA PHE A 349 27.59 5.17 1.00
C PHE A 349 28.44 6.19 0.27
N GLN A 350 29.55 6.56 0.88
CA GLN A 350 30.51 7.48 0.31
C GLN A 350 31.87 6.80 0.21
N VAL A 351 32.48 6.93 -0.94
CA VAL A 351 33.84 6.45 -1.20
C VAL A 351 34.76 7.65 -1.06
N ALA A 352 35.65 7.61 -0.09
CA ALA A 352 36.61 8.68 0.13
C ALA A 352 37.88 8.43 -0.71
N PRO A 353 38.54 9.49 -1.22
CA PRO A 353 39.79 9.35 -1.94
C PRO A 353 40.91 8.81 -1.03
N ASP A 354 40.87 9.17 0.26
CA ASP A 354 41.90 8.83 1.25
C ASP A 354 41.38 7.86 2.31
N ALA A 355 42.25 6.96 2.75
CA ALA A 355 41.92 5.94 3.75
C ALA A 355 41.56 6.53 5.14
N GLU A 356 42.08 7.71 5.48
CA GLU A 356 41.77 8.37 6.76
C GLU A 356 40.36 8.89 6.85
N ALA A 357 39.79 9.38 5.73
CA ALA A 357 38.42 9.89 5.65
C ALA A 357 37.38 8.80 5.30
N ALA A 358 37.83 7.58 4.99
CA ALA A 358 36.96 6.53 4.51
C ALA A 358 36.10 5.92 5.62
N THR A 359 34.79 5.81 5.36
CA THR A 359 33.86 5.03 6.17
C THR A 359 34.06 3.52 5.93
N PHE A 360 33.53 2.70 6.82
CA PHE A 360 33.64 1.24 6.71
C PHE A 360 32.32 0.63 6.18
N ALA A 361 32.46 -0.32 5.25
CA ALA A 361 31.46 -1.35 5.02
C ALA A 361 31.82 -2.54 5.93
N ASP A 362 31.06 -2.74 6.99
CA ASP A 362 31.41 -3.69 8.08
C ASP A 362 30.48 -4.93 8.10
N GLY A 363 29.61 -5.08 7.10
CA GLY A 363 28.66 -6.17 7.05
C GLY A 363 27.55 -6.08 8.10
N ARG A 364 27.51 -4.99 8.85
CA ARG A 364 26.45 -4.77 9.85
C ARG A 364 25.12 -4.58 9.15
N ILE A 365 24.13 -5.37 9.59
CA ILE A 365 22.79 -5.28 9.04
C ILE A 365 22.06 -4.11 9.71
N ASP A 366 21.81 -3.08 8.91
CA ASP A 366 20.98 -1.96 9.32
C ASP A 366 19.51 -2.24 8.98
N VAL A 367 18.66 -2.11 9.98
CA VAL A 367 17.21 -2.14 9.78
C VAL A 367 16.77 -0.72 9.45
N PRO A 368 16.25 -0.43 8.24
CA PRO A 368 15.78 0.89 7.90
C PRO A 368 14.72 1.33 8.88
N LEU A 369 14.90 2.51 9.48
CA LEU A 369 13.91 3.10 10.36
C LEU A 369 12.60 3.30 9.58
N GLY A 370 11.48 2.88 10.16
CA GLY A 370 10.14 3.22 9.71
C GLY A 370 9.88 4.73 9.83
N LEU A 371 8.65 5.12 10.13
CA LEU A 371 8.35 6.51 10.52
C LEU A 371 9.19 6.89 11.73
N PRO A 372 9.79 8.10 11.78
CA PRO A 372 10.53 8.56 12.95
C PRO A 372 9.67 8.41 14.22
N GLY A 373 10.11 7.55 15.14
CA GLY A 373 9.42 7.27 16.40
C GLY A 373 8.33 6.19 16.37
N LEU A 374 7.93 5.69 15.19
CA LEU A 374 6.93 4.61 15.08
C LEU A 374 7.45 3.54 14.11
N ASP A 375 8.04 2.49 14.64
CA ASP A 375 8.45 1.35 13.82
C ASP A 375 7.28 0.38 13.66
N ILE A 376 6.35 0.75 12.76
CA ILE A 376 5.19 -0.09 12.40
C ILE A 376 5.67 -1.46 11.90
N ARG A 377 6.86 -1.53 11.30
CA ARG A 377 7.47 -2.77 10.80
C ARG A 377 7.80 -3.73 11.94
N ARG A 378 8.27 -3.24 13.08
CA ARG A 378 8.53 -4.08 14.27
C ARG A 378 7.26 -4.57 14.95
N LEU A 379 6.16 -3.84 14.82
CA LEU A 379 4.86 -4.27 15.34
C LEU A 379 4.30 -5.45 14.54
N VAL A 380 4.61 -5.52 13.24
CA VAL A 380 4.14 -6.59 12.33
C VAL A 380 4.99 -7.86 12.45
N ALA A 381 6.29 -7.74 12.73
CA ALA A 381 7.29 -8.80 12.60
C ALA A 381 7.81 -9.35 13.95
N ARG A 382 6.99 -9.52 14.96
CA ARG A 382 7.44 -10.21 16.18
C ARG A 382 6.84 -11.62 16.24
N PRO A 383 7.61 -12.67 15.86
CA PRO A 383 7.23 -14.02 16.25
C PRO A 383 7.45 -14.17 17.77
N GLU A 384 6.43 -14.63 18.48
CA GLU A 384 6.59 -15.24 19.79
C GLU A 384 7.49 -16.46 19.61
N GLY A 385 8.77 -16.39 19.99
CA GLY A 385 9.67 -17.54 19.94
C GLY A 385 11.18 -17.28 19.87
N SER A 386 11.67 -16.04 19.88
CA SER A 386 13.14 -15.81 19.83
C SER A 386 13.80 -15.41 21.16
N SER A 387 13.13 -15.65 22.30
CA SER A 387 13.68 -15.30 23.61
C SER A 387 14.49 -16.43 24.31
N ASP A 388 14.61 -17.62 23.73
CA ASP A 388 15.19 -18.77 24.49
C ASP A 388 16.47 -19.40 23.93
N ILE A 389 17.15 -18.80 22.94
CA ILE A 389 18.40 -19.38 22.42
C ILE A 389 19.67 -18.77 23.02
N ASN A 390 19.56 -17.66 23.75
CA ASN A 390 20.76 -16.97 24.28
C ASN A 390 21.00 -17.18 25.78
N SER A 391 20.21 -18.05 26.47
CA SER A 391 20.40 -18.37 27.88
C SER A 391 20.92 -19.78 28.17
N GLN A 392 21.25 -20.59 27.15
CA GLN A 392 21.78 -21.96 27.36
C GLN A 392 23.28 -22.15 27.09
N ASN A 393 24.04 -21.11 26.71
CA ASN A 393 25.47 -21.23 26.45
C ASN A 393 26.39 -20.63 27.56
N THR A 394 25.89 -20.50 28.79
CA THR A 394 26.73 -19.98 29.91
C THR A 394 26.79 -20.89 31.13
N VAL A 395 26.38 -22.15 31.00
CA VAL A 395 26.57 -23.11 32.09
C VAL A 395 27.05 -24.42 31.47
N ASP A 396 28.33 -24.56 31.25
CA ASP A 396 29.10 -25.82 31.22
C ASP A 396 30.56 -25.49 30.91
N ASP A 397 31.20 -24.77 31.83
CA ASP A 397 32.64 -24.73 31.95
C ASP A 397 33.01 -24.75 33.43
N ALA A 398 32.76 -25.90 34.04
CA ALA A 398 33.32 -26.22 35.35
C ALA A 398 33.80 -27.66 35.28
N SER A 399 35.10 -27.75 35.02
CA SER A 399 35.88 -28.97 35.26
C SER A 399 35.74 -29.47 36.69
N PRO A 400 35.87 -30.73 36.96
CA PRO A 400 36.64 -31.17 38.07
C PRO A 400 37.87 -32.01 37.64
N SER A 401 38.95 -31.57 38.20
CA SER A 401 40.23 -32.27 38.37
C SER A 401 40.13 -33.62 39.05
N SER A 402 41.01 -34.49 38.60
CA SER A 402 41.79 -35.53 39.37
C SER A 402 41.06 -36.48 40.31
N GLU A 403 41.29 -37.73 40.10
CA GLU A 403 42.09 -38.59 41.01
C GLU A 403 42.04 -40.06 40.54
N ASP A 404 43.24 -40.56 40.35
CA ASP A 404 43.87 -41.81 40.82
C ASP A 404 43.22 -43.19 40.57
N ASN A 405 44.18 -44.04 40.19
CA ASN A 405 44.37 -45.47 40.49
C ASN A 405 43.78 -46.54 39.53
N GLU A 406 44.58 -47.17 38.84
CA GLU A 406 45.35 -48.44 38.78
C GLU A 406 45.63 -48.83 37.34
#